data_1b0842a4bc13daaa1fe6b99f4eae28ca
#
_entry.id   1b0842a4bc13daaa1fe6b99f4eae28ca
#
_cell.length_a   1.000
_cell.length_b   1.000
_cell.length_c   1.000
_cell.angle_alpha   90.00
_cell.angle_beta   90.00
_cell.angle_gamma   90.00
#
_symmetry.space_group_name_H-M   'P 1'
#
loop_
_entity.id
_entity.type
_entity.pdbx_description
1 polymer ?
#
loop_
_entity_poly.entity_id
_entity_poly.type
_entity_poly.pdbx_seq_one_letter_code
_entity_poly.pdbx_strand_id
1 'polypeptide(L)'
;MYENTTVGVVVPAHNEAAHIGEVIESIPSFVDRCYVVDDCSTDGTWAEIIAQVEPNVPRPVVTADGGVDRDLPDGPVSEGATPAADGPAADAGEVDTARSSTGDGVGLSASPGPDGEYEDTVVPVRHRVNRGRGGAIKTGYQLAFVEGMDVVAVMDGDGQMDPDILDRIIDPVVAGDADYAKGNRLVDADHWAAMSRWRLFGNAVLTLLTKVASGYWRMRDPQNGYTAVSAETLADVGVDHLYEDYGFLNDVLVRLRAHGKRVVDVPMTAVYEDEESGIQYRSFVPKLSALLLWGFLWRLWATYGLGDLDTDSVRAAD
;
A
#
# COMPACT_ATOMS: atom_id res chain seq x y z
N MET A 1 -3.29 -20.39 -6.39
CA MET A 1 -1.88 -20.47 -5.88
C MET A 1 -0.89 -20.41 -7.02
N TYR A 2 0.14 -19.60 -6.89
CA TYR A 2 1.22 -19.43 -7.87
C TYR A 2 2.49 -20.11 -7.36
N GLU A 3 2.99 -21.16 -8.05
CA GLU A 3 4.18 -21.96 -7.65
C GLU A 3 4.17 -22.46 -6.20
N ASN A 4 3.02 -22.89 -5.67
CA ASN A 4 2.76 -23.27 -4.28
C ASN A 4 2.82 -22.10 -3.28
N THR A 5 2.74 -20.87 -3.75
CA THR A 5 2.72 -19.64 -2.96
C THR A 5 1.33 -19.04 -3.02
N THR A 6 0.77 -18.61 -1.91
CA THR A 6 -0.50 -17.86 -1.87
C THR A 6 -0.25 -16.40 -2.20
N VAL A 7 -1.00 -15.87 -3.18
CA VAL A 7 -0.83 -14.53 -3.71
C VAL A 7 -2.06 -13.67 -3.42
N GLY A 8 -1.86 -12.61 -2.65
CA GLY A 8 -2.82 -11.53 -2.47
C GLY A 8 -2.52 -10.35 -3.39
N VAL A 9 -3.56 -9.68 -3.89
CA VAL A 9 -3.44 -8.40 -4.60
C VAL A 9 -4.24 -7.35 -3.87
N VAL A 10 -3.64 -6.19 -3.62
CA VAL A 10 -4.33 -5.02 -3.05
C VAL A 10 -4.60 -4.03 -4.18
N VAL A 11 -5.86 -3.66 -4.33
CA VAL A 11 -6.31 -2.66 -5.29
C VAL A 11 -6.89 -1.45 -4.54
N PRO A 12 -6.08 -0.40 -4.28
CA PRO A 12 -6.59 0.85 -3.74
C PRO A 12 -7.41 1.59 -4.80
N ALA A 13 -8.58 2.10 -4.42
CA ALA A 13 -9.47 2.83 -5.31
C ALA A 13 -10.03 4.09 -4.63
N HIS A 14 -10.07 5.23 -5.35
CA HIS A 14 -10.74 6.45 -4.90
C HIS A 14 -11.25 7.24 -6.09
N ASN A 15 -12.57 7.24 -6.28
CA ASN A 15 -13.26 7.86 -7.42
C ASN A 15 -12.82 7.26 -8.78
N GLU A 16 -12.81 5.93 -8.85
CA GLU A 16 -12.41 5.13 -10.01
C GLU A 16 -13.57 4.35 -10.64
N ALA A 17 -14.80 4.88 -10.56
CA ALA A 17 -16.01 4.21 -11.05
C ALA A 17 -15.91 3.79 -12.54
N ALA A 18 -15.13 4.51 -13.35
CA ALA A 18 -14.96 4.21 -14.76
C ALA A 18 -14.08 2.99 -15.06
N HIS A 19 -13.17 2.64 -14.13
CA HIS A 19 -12.10 1.66 -14.39
C HIS A 19 -12.12 0.45 -13.45
N ILE A 20 -12.58 0.63 -12.22
CA ILE A 20 -12.43 -0.37 -11.17
C ILE A 20 -13.07 -1.73 -11.50
N GLY A 21 -14.20 -1.75 -12.20
CA GLY A 21 -14.84 -2.98 -12.64
C GLY A 21 -13.95 -3.80 -13.58
N GLU A 22 -13.39 -3.15 -14.61
CA GLU A 22 -12.48 -3.78 -15.57
C GLU A 22 -11.18 -4.23 -14.89
N VAL A 23 -10.66 -3.45 -13.94
CA VAL A 23 -9.47 -3.83 -13.16
C VAL A 23 -9.72 -5.12 -12.38
N ILE A 24 -10.86 -5.23 -11.69
CA ILE A 24 -11.21 -6.44 -10.93
C ILE A 24 -11.35 -7.65 -11.85
N GLU A 25 -12.02 -7.50 -12.99
CA GLU A 25 -12.20 -8.58 -13.97
C GLU A 25 -10.88 -9.02 -14.61
N SER A 26 -9.90 -8.13 -14.70
CA SER A 26 -8.59 -8.41 -15.29
C SER A 26 -7.60 -9.11 -14.35
N ILE A 27 -7.93 -9.28 -13.06
CA ILE A 27 -7.06 -9.95 -12.09
C ILE A 27 -6.78 -11.38 -12.55
N PRO A 28 -5.50 -11.77 -12.67
CA PRO A 28 -5.15 -13.11 -13.14
C PRO A 28 -5.65 -14.22 -12.22
N SER A 29 -6.07 -15.33 -12.81
CA SER A 29 -6.66 -16.48 -12.10
C SER A 29 -5.75 -17.19 -11.09
N PHE A 30 -4.45 -16.91 -11.11
CA PHE A 30 -3.51 -17.44 -10.10
C PHE A 30 -3.54 -16.67 -8.77
N VAL A 31 -4.20 -15.49 -8.73
CA VAL A 31 -4.38 -14.69 -7.52
C VAL A 31 -5.41 -15.36 -6.62
N ASP A 32 -5.03 -15.63 -5.38
CA ASP A 32 -5.89 -16.28 -4.41
C ASP A 32 -6.87 -15.29 -3.76
N ARG A 33 -6.42 -14.05 -3.50
CA ARG A 33 -7.23 -13.00 -2.87
C ARG A 33 -6.96 -11.63 -3.49
N CYS A 34 -8.02 -10.89 -3.78
CA CYS A 34 -7.98 -9.51 -4.28
C CYS A 34 -8.69 -8.58 -3.29
N TYR A 35 -7.94 -7.79 -2.54
CA TYR A 35 -8.43 -6.82 -1.57
C TYR A 35 -8.68 -5.49 -2.25
N VAL A 36 -9.92 -5.22 -2.64
CA VAL A 36 -10.31 -3.97 -3.29
C VAL A 36 -10.74 -2.96 -2.23
N VAL A 37 -9.90 -1.96 -2.00
CA VAL A 37 -10.09 -0.99 -0.90
C VAL A 37 -10.59 0.34 -1.45
N ASP A 38 -11.90 0.61 -1.28
CA ASP A 38 -12.52 1.90 -1.56
C ASP A 38 -12.17 2.91 -0.47
N ASP A 39 -11.33 3.88 -0.80
CA ASP A 39 -10.88 4.92 0.14
C ASP A 39 -11.86 6.10 0.22
N CYS A 40 -13.10 5.81 0.65
CA CYS A 40 -14.15 6.81 0.83
C CYS A 40 -14.53 7.54 -0.48
N SER A 41 -14.76 6.80 -1.57
CA SER A 41 -15.22 7.37 -2.84
C SER A 41 -16.58 8.04 -2.72
N THR A 42 -16.77 9.11 -3.49
CA THR A 42 -18.00 9.91 -3.56
C THR A 42 -18.78 9.71 -4.87
N ASP A 43 -18.22 8.95 -5.80
CA ASP A 43 -18.82 8.55 -7.07
C ASP A 43 -19.42 7.11 -7.01
N GLY A 44 -19.57 6.46 -8.16
CA GLY A 44 -20.07 5.08 -8.29
C GLY A 44 -19.08 3.97 -7.95
N THR A 45 -17.84 4.27 -7.55
CA THR A 45 -16.76 3.28 -7.36
C THR A 45 -17.18 2.11 -6.48
N TRP A 46 -17.79 2.39 -5.32
CA TRP A 46 -18.24 1.32 -4.41
C TRP A 46 -19.30 0.43 -5.05
N ALA A 47 -20.22 1.00 -5.82
CA ALA A 47 -21.28 0.24 -6.49
C ALA A 47 -20.69 -0.70 -7.56
N GLU A 48 -19.69 -0.24 -8.31
CA GLU A 48 -18.97 -1.07 -9.30
C GLU A 48 -18.20 -2.20 -8.63
N ILE A 49 -17.50 -1.94 -7.51
CA ILE A 49 -16.81 -2.98 -6.72
C ILE A 49 -17.81 -4.05 -6.28
N ILE A 50 -18.95 -3.65 -5.71
CA ILE A 50 -19.96 -4.59 -5.20
C ILE A 50 -20.62 -5.40 -6.32
N ALA A 51 -20.72 -4.85 -7.54
CA ALA A 51 -21.25 -5.58 -8.69
C ALA A 51 -20.38 -6.78 -9.11
N GLN A 52 -19.09 -6.76 -8.75
CA GLN A 52 -18.12 -7.83 -9.03
C GLN A 52 -18.03 -8.89 -7.90
N VAL A 53 -18.81 -8.74 -6.84
CA VAL A 53 -18.69 -9.56 -5.65
C VAL A 53 -19.93 -10.43 -5.46
N GLU A 54 -19.72 -11.70 -5.12
CA GLU A 54 -20.82 -12.60 -4.77
C GLU A 54 -21.66 -12.07 -3.58
N PRO A 55 -22.98 -12.33 -3.53
CA PRO A 55 -23.87 -11.70 -2.56
C PRO A 55 -23.54 -11.97 -1.08
N ASN A 56 -22.85 -13.06 -0.80
CA ASN A 56 -22.55 -13.52 0.58
C ASN A 56 -21.15 -13.15 1.07
N VAL A 57 -20.35 -12.45 0.26
CA VAL A 57 -18.99 -12.06 0.65
C VAL A 57 -19.05 -11.01 1.76
N PRO A 58 -18.30 -11.16 2.86
CA PRO A 58 -18.18 -10.15 3.90
C PRO A 58 -17.66 -8.82 3.36
N ARG A 59 -18.25 -7.71 3.80
CA ARG A 59 -17.92 -6.35 3.35
C ARG A 59 -17.40 -5.54 4.53
N PRO A 60 -16.13 -5.73 4.92
CA PRO A 60 -15.58 -5.04 6.08
C PRO A 60 -15.53 -3.52 5.84
N VAL A 61 -15.92 -2.76 6.85
CA VAL A 61 -15.87 -1.30 6.88
C VAL A 61 -14.76 -0.87 7.83
N VAL A 62 -13.82 -0.06 7.35
CA VAL A 62 -12.74 0.48 8.18
C VAL A 62 -13.18 1.81 8.78
N THR A 63 -13.16 1.88 10.10
CA THR A 63 -13.52 3.07 10.87
C THR A 63 -12.42 4.14 10.82
N ALA A 64 -12.72 5.37 11.28
CA ALA A 64 -11.79 6.49 11.23
C ALA A 64 -10.51 6.27 12.05
N ASP A 65 -10.57 5.47 13.11
CA ASP A 65 -9.44 5.06 13.95
C ASP A 65 -8.65 3.86 13.39
N GLY A 66 -9.06 3.36 12.22
CA GLY A 66 -8.41 2.23 11.54
C GLY A 66 -8.90 0.85 12.03
N GLY A 67 -9.89 0.78 12.90
CA GLY A 67 -10.57 -0.47 13.27
C GLY A 67 -11.39 -1.04 12.12
N VAL A 68 -11.44 -2.36 11.98
CA VAL A 68 -12.30 -3.04 11.00
C VAL A 68 -13.60 -3.46 11.67
N ASP A 69 -14.75 -2.95 11.20
CA ASP A 69 -16.07 -3.31 11.66
C ASP A 69 -16.84 -4.00 10.51
N ARG A 70 -17.39 -5.16 10.79
CA ARG A 70 -18.12 -6.01 9.84
C ARG A 70 -19.62 -5.84 9.88
N ASP A 71 -20.12 -5.34 11.01
CA ASP A 71 -21.56 -5.28 11.29
C ASP A 71 -22.15 -3.90 10.99
N LEU A 72 -21.31 -2.93 10.56
CA LEU A 72 -21.81 -1.61 10.18
C LEU A 72 -22.52 -1.69 8.82
N PRO A 73 -23.78 -1.23 8.74
CA PRO A 73 -24.50 -1.21 7.47
C PRO A 73 -23.80 -0.27 6.47
N ASP A 74 -23.93 -0.57 5.18
CA ASP A 74 -23.53 0.28 4.05
C ASP A 74 -24.30 1.62 4.09
N GLY A 75 -23.98 2.48 5.05
CA GLY A 75 -24.59 3.80 5.18
C GLY A 75 -23.82 4.85 4.36
N PRO A 76 -24.44 6.00 4.07
CA PRO A 76 -23.74 7.07 3.35
C PRO A 76 -22.48 7.49 4.11
N VAL A 77 -21.35 7.50 3.39
CA VAL A 77 -20.10 8.07 3.87
C VAL A 77 -20.31 9.55 4.17
N SER A 78 -19.89 10.03 5.33
CA SER A 78 -20.04 11.45 5.66
C SER A 78 -19.11 12.29 4.79
N GLU A 79 -19.70 13.05 3.85
CA GLU A 79 -18.99 14.15 3.22
C GLU A 79 -18.54 15.12 4.31
N GLY A 80 -17.23 15.23 4.58
CA GLY A 80 -16.76 16.30 5.42
C GLY A 80 -15.57 16.10 6.35
N ALA A 81 -14.89 14.98 6.31
CA ALA A 81 -13.59 14.88 6.98
C ALA A 81 -12.46 15.13 5.98
N THR A 82 -12.24 16.39 5.62
CA THR A 82 -10.93 16.79 5.12
C THR A 82 -9.91 16.43 6.19
N PRO A 83 -8.78 15.77 5.88
CA PRO A 83 -7.74 15.57 6.87
C PRO A 83 -7.37 16.93 7.44
N ALA A 84 -7.46 17.07 8.75
CA ALA A 84 -7.16 18.31 9.44
C ALA A 84 -5.73 18.71 9.08
N ALA A 85 -5.61 19.85 8.40
CA ALA A 85 -4.33 20.51 8.20
C ALA A 85 -3.84 20.95 9.58
N ASP A 86 -2.79 20.29 10.03
CA ASP A 86 -1.79 20.75 11.00
C ASP A 86 -2.22 21.70 12.12
N GLY A 87 -2.42 21.11 13.31
CA GLY A 87 -2.09 21.78 14.58
C GLY A 87 -0.97 20.98 15.26
N PRO A 88 -0.02 21.61 15.98
CA PRO A 88 0.99 20.90 16.73
C PRO A 88 0.31 20.02 17.78
N ALA A 89 0.86 18.82 18.00
CA ALA A 89 0.40 17.87 18.99
C ALA A 89 0.16 18.56 20.33
N ALA A 90 -1.10 18.66 20.73
CA ALA A 90 -1.48 19.08 22.05
C ALA A 90 -1.64 17.83 22.90
N ASP A 91 -0.77 17.77 23.91
CA ASP A 91 -0.91 17.13 25.20
C ASP A 91 -1.76 15.84 25.25
N ALA A 92 -1.08 14.70 25.26
CA ALA A 92 -1.66 13.39 25.48
C ALA A 92 -2.17 13.31 26.93
N GLY A 93 -3.46 13.51 27.09
CA GLY A 93 -4.18 13.11 28.30
C GLY A 93 -4.06 11.60 28.47
N GLU A 94 -3.66 11.23 29.66
CA GLU A 94 -3.51 9.89 30.23
C GLU A 94 -4.69 8.99 29.84
N VAL A 95 -4.47 8.06 28.92
CA VAL A 95 -5.42 6.99 28.62
C VAL A 95 -5.09 5.80 29.51
N ASP A 96 -6.01 5.56 30.43
CA ASP A 96 -6.05 4.48 31.41
C ASP A 96 -5.70 3.11 30.76
N THR A 97 -4.55 2.57 31.09
CA THR A 97 -4.08 1.25 30.68
C THR A 97 -4.73 0.15 31.50
N ALA A 98 -6.01 -0.08 31.29
CA ALA A 98 -6.73 -1.22 31.85
C ALA A 98 -7.75 -1.78 30.89
N ARG A 99 -7.29 -2.46 29.82
CA ARG A 99 -8.04 -3.57 29.23
C ARG A 99 -7.08 -4.53 28.52
N SER A 100 -6.40 -5.32 29.31
CA SER A 100 -6.07 -6.68 28.90
C SER A 100 -7.39 -7.41 28.68
N SER A 101 -7.73 -7.71 27.46
CA SER A 101 -8.68 -8.76 27.15
C SER A 101 -8.17 -9.56 25.98
N THR A 102 -7.69 -10.74 26.33
CA THR A 102 -7.94 -12.00 25.61
C THR A 102 -8.37 -11.83 24.16
N GLY A 103 -7.48 -12.21 23.28
CA GLY A 103 -7.74 -12.33 21.87
C GLY A 103 -8.98 -13.17 21.57
N ASP A 104 -10.03 -12.50 21.19
CA ASP A 104 -10.96 -13.05 20.22
C ASP A 104 -10.44 -12.56 18.87
N GLY A 105 -9.77 -13.47 18.16
CA GLY A 105 -9.25 -13.22 16.85
C GLY A 105 -10.34 -12.62 15.98
N VAL A 106 -10.03 -11.49 15.38
CA VAL A 106 -10.84 -10.89 14.31
C VAL A 106 -11.06 -11.99 13.29
N GLY A 107 -12.25 -12.62 13.32
CA GLY A 107 -12.58 -13.75 12.46
C GLY A 107 -12.64 -13.36 10.97
N LEU A 108 -11.56 -12.87 10.39
CA LEU A 108 -11.28 -12.83 8.96
C LEU A 108 -10.71 -14.19 8.52
N SER A 109 -11.17 -15.26 9.10
CA SER A 109 -10.78 -16.59 8.69
C SER A 109 -11.67 -17.03 7.53
N ALA A 110 -11.45 -16.51 6.35
CA ALA A 110 -11.59 -17.35 5.19
C ALA A 110 -10.27 -18.13 5.08
N SER A 111 -10.10 -19.12 5.95
CA SER A 111 -9.08 -20.13 5.74
C SER A 111 -9.38 -20.80 4.41
N PRO A 112 -8.38 -21.13 3.60
CA PRO A 112 -8.60 -21.90 2.38
C PRO A 112 -9.39 -23.16 2.73
N GLY A 113 -10.32 -23.54 1.86
CA GLY A 113 -11.04 -24.81 1.97
C GLY A 113 -10.07 -25.99 2.06
N PRO A 114 -10.56 -27.19 2.33
CA PRO A 114 -9.71 -28.40 2.46
C PRO A 114 -8.85 -28.67 1.22
N ASP A 115 -9.18 -28.07 0.08
CA ASP A 115 -8.47 -28.16 -1.19
C ASP A 115 -7.47 -27.01 -1.42
N GLY A 116 -7.33 -26.10 -0.45
CA GLY A 116 -6.43 -24.95 -0.54
C GLY A 116 -6.97 -23.80 -1.40
N GLU A 117 -8.20 -23.85 -1.85
CA GLU A 117 -8.84 -22.78 -2.63
C GLU A 117 -9.68 -21.88 -1.71
N TYR A 118 -9.68 -20.59 -2.00
CA TYR A 118 -10.57 -19.62 -1.34
C TYR A 118 -11.93 -19.60 -2.08
N GLU A 119 -13.00 -19.60 -1.32
CA GLU A 119 -14.37 -19.63 -1.86
C GLU A 119 -14.68 -18.37 -2.67
N ASP A 120 -14.08 -17.22 -2.27
CA ASP A 120 -14.26 -15.92 -2.91
C ASP A 120 -12.90 -15.27 -3.16
N THR A 121 -12.59 -14.89 -4.41
CA THR A 121 -11.33 -14.22 -4.73
C THR A 121 -11.36 -12.75 -4.34
N VAL A 122 -12.46 -12.04 -4.56
CA VAL A 122 -12.58 -10.58 -4.33
C VAL A 122 -13.10 -10.27 -2.94
N VAL A 123 -12.32 -9.48 -2.19
CA VAL A 123 -12.65 -8.98 -0.86
C VAL A 123 -12.87 -7.46 -0.93
N PRO A 124 -14.12 -7.00 -0.95
CA PRO A 124 -14.42 -5.57 -0.98
C PRO A 124 -14.25 -4.97 0.40
N VAL A 125 -13.51 -3.87 0.49
CA VAL A 125 -13.25 -3.14 1.75
C VAL A 125 -13.60 -1.67 1.56
N ARG A 126 -14.27 -1.05 2.54
CA ARG A 126 -14.64 0.36 2.45
C ARG A 126 -14.13 1.18 3.62
N HIS A 127 -13.42 2.27 3.33
CA HIS A 127 -13.07 3.27 4.33
C HIS A 127 -14.21 4.26 4.56
N ARG A 128 -14.46 4.63 5.81
CA ARG A 128 -15.43 5.69 6.16
C ARG A 128 -14.87 7.09 6.03
N VAL A 129 -13.56 7.23 6.01
CA VAL A 129 -12.84 8.49 5.79
C VAL A 129 -11.73 8.24 4.80
N ASN A 130 -11.42 9.23 3.97
CA ASN A 130 -10.29 9.14 3.04
C ASN A 130 -8.97 9.14 3.84
N ARG A 131 -8.22 8.05 3.72
CA ARG A 131 -6.90 7.84 4.37
C ARG A 131 -5.74 7.99 3.39
N GLY A 132 -6.05 8.27 2.14
CA GLY A 132 -5.09 8.32 1.06
C GLY A 132 -4.68 6.93 0.56
N ARG A 133 -4.02 6.92 -0.59
CA ARG A 133 -3.57 5.68 -1.26
C ARG A 133 -2.73 4.78 -0.34
N GLY A 134 -1.84 5.37 0.46
CA GLY A 134 -1.03 4.62 1.42
C GLY A 134 -1.87 3.95 2.50
N GLY A 135 -2.91 4.63 3.01
CA GLY A 135 -3.85 4.08 3.97
C GLY A 135 -4.64 2.90 3.41
N ALA A 136 -5.10 3.00 2.15
CA ALA A 136 -5.78 1.91 1.46
C ALA A 136 -4.87 0.69 1.28
N ILE A 137 -3.63 0.90 0.83
CA ILE A 137 -2.64 -0.19 0.68
C ILE A 137 -2.34 -0.84 2.03
N LYS A 138 -2.13 -0.04 3.07
CA LYS A 138 -1.88 -0.52 4.44
C LYS A 138 -3.01 -1.42 4.93
N THR A 139 -4.26 -1.03 4.72
CA THR A 139 -5.44 -1.85 5.05
C THR A 139 -5.41 -3.18 4.30
N GLY A 140 -5.14 -3.17 2.99
CA GLY A 140 -5.01 -4.40 2.20
C GLY A 140 -3.87 -5.30 2.69
N TYR A 141 -2.72 -4.74 3.04
CA TYR A 141 -1.60 -5.49 3.62
C TYR A 141 -1.95 -6.14 4.96
N GLN A 142 -2.67 -5.43 5.84
CA GLN A 142 -3.12 -5.97 7.12
C GLN A 142 -4.07 -7.16 6.92
N LEU A 143 -5.01 -7.05 5.98
CA LEU A 143 -5.95 -8.12 5.64
C LEU A 143 -5.21 -9.33 5.05
N ALA A 144 -4.34 -9.11 4.08
CA ALA A 144 -3.55 -10.16 3.46
C ALA A 144 -2.67 -10.90 4.48
N PHE A 145 -2.07 -10.16 5.43
CA PHE A 145 -1.29 -10.74 6.50
C PHE A 145 -2.12 -11.60 7.45
N VAL A 146 -3.31 -11.13 7.84
CA VAL A 146 -4.24 -11.89 8.72
C VAL A 146 -4.75 -13.15 8.02
N GLU A 147 -5.00 -13.10 6.72
CA GLU A 147 -5.44 -14.24 5.92
C GLU A 147 -4.29 -15.19 5.52
N GLY A 148 -3.04 -14.85 5.86
CA GLY A 148 -1.88 -15.72 5.66
C GLY A 148 -1.39 -15.79 4.21
N MET A 149 -1.54 -14.71 3.44
CA MET A 149 -0.93 -14.62 2.10
C MET A 149 0.59 -14.62 2.20
N ASP A 150 1.27 -15.40 1.37
CA ASP A 150 2.74 -15.48 1.34
C ASP A 150 3.36 -14.27 0.63
N VAL A 151 2.74 -13.82 -0.46
CA VAL A 151 3.16 -12.66 -1.26
C VAL A 151 1.97 -11.75 -1.50
N VAL A 152 2.19 -10.45 -1.36
CA VAL A 152 1.16 -9.44 -1.59
C VAL A 152 1.65 -8.44 -2.64
N ALA A 153 0.90 -8.33 -3.73
CA ALA A 153 1.14 -7.32 -4.76
C ALA A 153 0.18 -6.13 -4.59
N VAL A 154 0.54 -4.99 -5.16
CA VAL A 154 -0.30 -3.79 -5.25
C VAL A 154 -0.48 -3.44 -6.72
N MET A 155 -1.72 -3.26 -7.14
CA MET A 155 -2.12 -2.79 -8.47
C MET A 155 -3.17 -1.68 -8.30
N ASP A 156 -2.95 -0.52 -8.92
CA ASP A 156 -3.87 0.63 -8.77
C ASP A 156 -5.21 0.38 -9.49
N GLY A 157 -6.29 0.94 -8.96
CA GLY A 157 -7.65 0.78 -9.48
C GLY A 157 -7.98 1.67 -10.69
N ASP A 158 -7.00 2.45 -11.19
CA ASP A 158 -7.13 3.40 -12.31
C ASP A 158 -6.96 2.77 -13.72
N GLY A 159 -6.68 1.46 -13.78
CA GLY A 159 -6.50 0.73 -15.04
C GLY A 159 -5.15 0.98 -15.75
N GLN A 160 -4.23 1.76 -15.16
CA GLN A 160 -2.95 2.09 -15.80
C GLN A 160 -1.86 1.03 -15.60
N MET A 161 -2.13 -0.01 -14.84
CA MET A 161 -1.21 -1.12 -14.60
C MET A 161 -1.66 -2.35 -15.39
N ASP A 162 -0.76 -2.87 -16.23
CA ASP A 162 -1.02 -4.05 -17.04
C ASP A 162 -1.10 -5.32 -16.15
N PRO A 163 -2.26 -5.98 -16.04
CA PRO A 163 -2.41 -7.17 -15.22
C PRO A 163 -1.65 -8.38 -15.79
N ASP A 164 -1.37 -8.40 -17.09
CA ASP A 164 -0.67 -9.50 -17.77
C ASP A 164 0.81 -9.62 -17.34
N ILE A 165 1.35 -8.61 -16.65
CA ILE A 165 2.73 -8.66 -16.14
C ILE A 165 2.80 -8.87 -14.62
N LEU A 166 1.68 -9.13 -13.95
CA LEU A 166 1.65 -9.33 -12.50
C LEU A 166 2.56 -10.48 -12.07
N ASP A 167 2.58 -11.58 -12.85
CA ASP A 167 3.49 -12.72 -12.64
C ASP A 167 4.95 -12.26 -12.57
N ARG A 168 5.39 -11.42 -13.50
CA ARG A 168 6.76 -10.88 -13.55
C ARG A 168 7.09 -9.98 -12.36
N ILE A 169 6.08 -9.29 -11.81
CA ILE A 169 6.26 -8.44 -10.62
C ILE A 169 6.44 -9.31 -9.37
N ILE A 170 5.69 -10.40 -9.24
CA ILE A 170 5.77 -11.28 -8.06
C ILE A 170 6.93 -12.28 -8.14
N ASP A 171 7.34 -12.73 -9.33
CA ASP A 171 8.37 -13.75 -9.54
C ASP A 171 9.63 -13.57 -8.68
N PRO A 172 10.27 -12.40 -8.59
CA PRO A 172 11.48 -12.25 -7.79
C PRO A 172 11.25 -12.48 -6.29
N VAL A 173 10.02 -12.22 -5.81
CA VAL A 173 9.65 -12.43 -4.40
C VAL A 173 9.31 -13.90 -4.16
N VAL A 174 8.54 -14.52 -5.05
CA VAL A 174 8.20 -15.96 -4.99
C VAL A 174 9.44 -16.83 -5.07
N ALA A 175 10.38 -16.51 -5.97
CA ALA A 175 11.66 -17.21 -6.10
C ALA A 175 12.63 -16.98 -4.91
N GLY A 176 12.31 -16.04 -4.00
CA GLY A 176 13.19 -15.67 -2.89
C GLY A 176 14.44 -14.89 -3.32
N ASP A 177 14.48 -14.34 -4.53
CA ASP A 177 15.57 -13.51 -5.04
C ASP A 177 15.51 -12.08 -4.48
N ALA A 178 14.30 -11.62 -4.14
CA ALA A 178 14.03 -10.31 -3.53
C ALA A 178 13.02 -10.43 -2.39
N ASP A 179 13.03 -9.47 -1.49
CA ASP A 179 12.07 -9.33 -0.41
C ASP A 179 10.95 -8.34 -0.81
N TYR A 180 11.26 -7.47 -1.79
CA TYR A 180 10.35 -6.50 -2.39
C TYR A 180 10.71 -6.29 -3.86
N ALA A 181 9.73 -6.40 -4.73
CA ALA A 181 9.85 -6.12 -6.15
C ALA A 181 8.98 -4.93 -6.54
N LYS A 182 9.40 -4.16 -7.54
CA LYS A 182 8.62 -3.03 -8.03
C LYS A 182 8.83 -2.80 -9.51
N GLY A 183 7.78 -2.34 -10.17
CA GLY A 183 7.82 -1.97 -11.57
C GLY A 183 8.79 -0.82 -11.84
N ASN A 184 9.39 -0.82 -13.02
CA ASN A 184 10.28 0.22 -13.51
C ASN A 184 9.88 0.61 -14.93
N ARG A 185 9.18 1.76 -15.06
CA ARG A 185 8.71 2.33 -16.33
C ARG A 185 9.82 3.04 -17.09
N LEU A 186 10.92 3.37 -16.42
CA LEU A 186 12.00 4.20 -16.96
C LEU A 186 12.99 3.42 -17.85
N VAL A 187 12.64 2.19 -18.21
CA VAL A 187 13.43 1.39 -19.16
C VAL A 187 13.20 1.87 -20.59
N ASP A 188 12.02 2.43 -20.87
CA ASP A 188 11.64 2.87 -22.21
C ASP A 188 12.06 4.33 -22.48
N ALA A 189 12.89 4.51 -23.52
CA ALA A 189 13.45 5.84 -23.88
C ALA A 189 12.37 6.79 -24.44
N ASP A 190 11.32 6.26 -25.06
CA ASP A 190 10.22 7.05 -25.64
C ASP A 190 9.39 7.75 -24.57
N HIS A 191 9.35 7.19 -23.37
CA HIS A 191 8.69 7.78 -22.21
C HIS A 191 9.25 9.16 -21.82
N TRP A 192 10.58 9.35 -21.90
CA TRP A 192 11.22 10.61 -21.54
C TRP A 192 10.90 11.75 -22.51
N ALA A 193 10.63 11.41 -23.77
CA ALA A 193 10.37 12.39 -24.81
C ALA A 193 8.99 13.08 -24.65
N ALA A 194 8.03 12.42 -24.03
CA ALA A 194 6.67 12.93 -23.83
C ALA A 194 6.52 13.85 -22.61
N MET A 195 7.46 13.81 -21.65
CA MET A 195 7.37 14.60 -20.42
C MET A 195 7.86 16.04 -20.58
N SER A 196 7.19 16.99 -19.91
CA SER A 196 7.71 18.36 -19.82
C SER A 196 9.06 18.39 -19.07
N ARG A 197 9.97 19.28 -19.48
CA ARG A 197 11.32 19.41 -18.86
C ARG A 197 11.26 19.68 -17.34
N TRP A 198 10.21 20.40 -16.89
CA TRP A 198 10.01 20.70 -15.48
C TRP A 198 9.60 19.46 -14.68
N ARG A 199 8.70 18.63 -15.26
CA ARG A 199 8.28 17.35 -14.67
C ARG A 199 9.44 16.36 -14.59
N LEU A 200 10.27 16.30 -15.64
CA LEU A 200 11.50 15.49 -15.65
C LEU A 200 12.48 15.93 -14.55
N PHE A 201 12.69 17.22 -14.38
CA PHE A 201 13.56 17.75 -13.33
C PHE A 201 13.02 17.41 -11.95
N GLY A 202 11.71 17.62 -11.69
CA GLY A 202 11.08 17.28 -10.42
C GLY A 202 11.20 15.80 -10.09
N ASN A 203 10.92 14.92 -11.04
CA ASN A 203 11.04 13.47 -10.87
C ASN A 203 12.50 13.05 -10.63
N ALA A 204 13.47 13.64 -11.30
CA ALA A 204 14.90 13.35 -11.10
C ALA A 204 15.37 13.76 -9.70
N VAL A 205 14.96 14.95 -9.22
CA VAL A 205 15.25 15.41 -7.86
C VAL A 205 14.60 14.49 -6.82
N LEU A 206 13.33 14.16 -6.99
CA LEU A 206 12.63 13.26 -6.08
C LEU A 206 13.28 11.87 -6.06
N THR A 207 13.62 11.33 -7.22
CA THR A 207 14.34 10.05 -7.33
C THR A 207 15.67 10.10 -6.59
N LEU A 208 16.45 11.19 -6.74
CA LEU A 208 17.71 11.35 -6.04
C LEU A 208 17.52 11.43 -4.52
N LEU A 209 16.57 12.24 -4.06
CA LEU A 209 16.27 12.37 -2.63
C LEU A 209 15.80 11.02 -2.02
N THR A 210 14.96 10.27 -2.74
CA THR A 210 14.54 8.94 -2.31
C THR A 210 15.71 7.96 -2.25
N LYS A 211 16.64 7.99 -3.23
CA LYS A 211 17.85 7.17 -3.18
C LYS A 211 18.74 7.50 -1.99
N VAL A 212 18.89 8.78 -1.68
CA VAL A 212 19.66 9.22 -0.49
C VAL A 212 18.96 8.77 0.77
N ALA A 213 17.65 8.98 0.89
CA ALA A 213 16.88 8.62 2.08
C ALA A 213 16.85 7.10 2.29
N SER A 214 16.52 6.32 1.27
CA SER A 214 16.41 4.87 1.35
C SER A 214 17.75 4.13 1.28
N GLY A 215 18.76 4.70 0.60
CA GLY A 215 20.05 4.02 0.37
C GLY A 215 20.03 2.99 -0.78
N TYR A 216 18.95 2.88 -1.54
CA TYR A 216 18.85 2.00 -2.72
C TYR A 216 19.31 2.74 -4.00
N TRP A 217 20.63 2.83 -4.18
CA TRP A 217 21.23 3.59 -5.30
C TRP A 217 20.97 3.02 -6.69
N ARG A 218 20.73 1.71 -6.78
CA ARG A 218 20.47 1.01 -8.06
C ARG A 218 19.03 1.12 -8.54
N MET A 219 18.09 1.43 -7.65
CA MET A 219 16.68 1.61 -7.97
C MET A 219 16.49 2.78 -8.94
N ARG A 220 15.61 2.61 -9.95
CA ARG A 220 15.40 3.59 -11.02
C ARG A 220 14.10 4.36 -10.90
N ASP A 221 12.98 3.70 -10.60
CA ASP A 221 11.64 4.30 -10.53
C ASP A 221 11.03 4.17 -9.12
N PRO A 222 11.47 4.97 -8.12
CA PRO A 222 11.01 4.84 -6.74
C PRO A 222 9.52 5.18 -6.53
N GLN A 223 8.89 5.82 -7.51
CA GLN A 223 7.51 6.28 -7.42
C GLN A 223 6.51 5.31 -8.09
N ASN A 224 6.99 4.21 -8.67
CA ASN A 224 6.09 3.23 -9.27
C ASN A 224 5.33 2.47 -8.19
N GLY A 225 4.00 2.45 -8.32
CA GLY A 225 3.09 1.81 -7.37
C GLY A 225 2.85 0.32 -7.61
N TYR A 226 3.23 -0.22 -8.76
CA TYR A 226 3.12 -1.65 -9.06
C TYR A 226 4.22 -2.40 -8.32
N THR A 227 3.88 -3.06 -7.24
CA THR A 227 4.87 -3.63 -6.30
C THR A 227 4.43 -5.01 -5.81
N ALA A 228 5.39 -5.80 -5.34
CA ALA A 228 5.13 -7.04 -4.62
C ALA A 228 6.07 -7.15 -3.41
N VAL A 229 5.59 -7.76 -2.34
CA VAL A 229 6.29 -7.91 -1.08
C VAL A 229 5.96 -9.25 -0.44
N SER A 230 6.91 -9.90 0.24
CA SER A 230 6.64 -11.08 1.04
C SER A 230 5.97 -10.74 2.37
N ALA A 231 5.12 -11.63 2.88
CA ALA A 231 4.48 -11.47 4.18
C ALA A 231 5.51 -11.35 5.32
N GLU A 232 6.61 -12.10 5.25
CA GLU A 232 7.73 -11.99 6.20
C GLU A 232 8.31 -10.58 6.23
N THR A 233 8.49 -9.98 5.05
CA THR A 233 8.98 -8.60 4.94
C THR A 233 8.00 -7.60 5.51
N LEU A 234 6.68 -7.77 5.27
CA LEU A 234 5.64 -6.93 5.87
C LEU A 234 5.65 -7.01 7.39
N ALA A 235 5.84 -8.21 7.96
CA ALA A 235 5.97 -8.39 9.40
C ALA A 235 7.19 -7.65 9.97
N ASP A 236 8.35 -7.78 9.30
CA ASP A 236 9.61 -7.18 9.75
C ASP A 236 9.58 -5.65 9.72
N VAL A 237 9.02 -5.04 8.68
CA VAL A 237 8.96 -3.57 8.55
C VAL A 237 7.86 -2.94 9.41
N GLY A 238 6.92 -3.75 9.90
CA GLY A 238 5.79 -3.32 10.71
C GLY A 238 4.76 -2.53 9.91
N VAL A 239 3.75 -3.22 9.35
CA VAL A 239 2.71 -2.61 8.49
C VAL A 239 2.02 -1.45 9.19
N ASP A 240 1.77 -1.54 10.50
CA ASP A 240 1.06 -0.54 11.29
C ASP A 240 1.79 0.81 11.34
N HIS A 241 3.09 0.81 11.12
CA HIS A 241 3.94 2.00 11.17
C HIS A 241 4.19 2.65 9.81
N LEU A 242 3.60 2.12 8.74
CA LEU A 242 3.75 2.70 7.39
C LEU A 242 2.99 4.02 7.29
N TYR A 243 3.64 4.99 6.63
CA TYR A 243 3.07 6.29 6.36
C TYR A 243 1.89 6.19 5.40
N GLU A 244 0.77 6.88 5.65
CA GLU A 244 -0.49 6.67 4.90
C GLU A 244 -0.71 7.64 3.73
N ASP A 245 -0.07 8.81 3.74
CA ASP A 245 -0.24 9.88 2.73
C ASP A 245 0.83 9.81 1.61
N TYR A 246 0.91 10.87 0.81
CA TYR A 246 1.91 11.05 -0.25
C TYR A 246 3.35 10.88 0.26
N GLY A 247 3.97 9.80 0.03
CA GLY A 247 5.29 9.43 0.56
C GLY A 247 5.32 8.01 1.07
N PHE A 248 4.16 7.32 1.05
CA PHE A 248 4.04 5.92 1.41
C PHE A 248 5.15 5.06 0.80
N LEU A 249 5.33 5.11 -0.53
CA LEU A 249 6.37 4.33 -1.22
C LEU A 249 7.78 4.69 -0.75
N ASN A 250 8.02 5.96 -0.42
CA ASN A 250 9.31 6.41 0.08
C ASN A 250 9.59 5.88 1.49
N ASP A 251 8.56 5.92 2.37
CA ASP A 251 8.65 5.36 3.72
C ASP A 251 8.89 3.85 3.70
N VAL A 252 8.14 3.11 2.87
CA VAL A 252 8.34 1.67 2.66
C VAL A 252 9.80 1.39 2.28
N LEU A 253 10.36 2.10 1.31
CA LEU A 253 11.74 1.89 0.87
C LEU A 253 12.77 2.19 1.97
N VAL A 254 12.54 3.22 2.77
CA VAL A 254 13.42 3.55 3.91
C VAL A 254 13.39 2.42 4.95
N ARG A 255 12.19 1.93 5.29
CA ARG A 255 12.01 0.82 6.26
C ARG A 255 12.59 -0.48 5.76
N LEU A 256 12.33 -0.84 4.51
CA LEU A 256 12.95 -2.02 3.88
C LEU A 256 14.47 -1.99 4.01
N ARG A 257 15.09 -0.83 3.78
CA ARG A 257 16.55 -0.70 3.91
C ARG A 257 17.04 -0.80 5.34
N ALA A 258 16.32 -0.21 6.30
CA ALA A 258 16.67 -0.31 7.71
C ALA A 258 16.66 -1.77 8.21
N HIS A 259 15.77 -2.59 7.65
CA HIS A 259 15.67 -4.03 7.93
C HIS A 259 16.54 -4.91 7.01
N GLY A 260 17.41 -4.30 6.19
CA GLY A 260 18.36 -5.05 5.34
C GLY A 260 17.74 -5.79 4.15
N LYS A 261 16.48 -5.47 3.79
CA LYS A 261 15.72 -6.16 2.75
C LYS A 261 16.27 -5.90 1.35
N ARG A 262 16.11 -6.88 0.46
CA ARG A 262 16.53 -6.80 -0.96
C ARG A 262 15.40 -6.26 -1.81
N VAL A 263 15.67 -5.20 -2.57
CA VAL A 263 14.71 -4.56 -3.48
C VAL A 263 15.20 -4.71 -4.92
N VAL A 264 14.30 -5.13 -5.82
CA VAL A 264 14.56 -5.24 -7.25
C VAL A 264 13.60 -4.41 -8.09
N ASP A 265 14.10 -3.89 -9.20
CA ASP A 265 13.29 -3.24 -10.24
C ASP A 265 12.94 -4.26 -11.33
N VAL A 266 11.66 -4.38 -11.65
CA VAL A 266 11.13 -5.22 -12.73
C VAL A 266 10.79 -4.33 -13.93
N PRO A 267 11.41 -4.52 -15.09
CA PRO A 267 11.09 -3.74 -16.28
C PRO A 267 9.64 -3.91 -16.70
N MET A 268 8.94 -2.77 -16.91
CA MET A 268 7.57 -2.76 -17.39
C MET A 268 7.35 -1.66 -18.41
N THR A 269 6.38 -1.85 -19.29
CA THR A 269 5.87 -0.81 -20.18
C THR A 269 4.83 0.01 -19.42
N ALA A 270 4.89 1.33 -19.52
CA ALA A 270 3.89 2.18 -18.93
C ALA A 270 2.66 2.26 -19.87
N VAL A 271 1.48 2.05 -19.33
CA VAL A 271 0.22 2.37 -19.99
C VAL A 271 -0.14 3.80 -19.53
N TYR A 272 -0.36 4.71 -20.46
CA TYR A 272 -0.74 6.10 -20.16
C TYR A 272 -2.11 6.39 -20.72
N GLU A 273 -2.97 6.88 -19.86
CA GLU A 273 -4.12 7.68 -20.22
C GLU A 273 -3.86 9.14 -19.82
N ASP A 274 -4.55 10.09 -20.47
CA ASP A 274 -4.36 11.54 -20.29
C ASP A 274 -4.94 12.03 -18.94
N GLU A 275 -4.41 11.57 -17.81
CA GLU A 275 -4.80 12.07 -16.50
C GLU A 275 -4.04 13.32 -16.08
N GLU A 276 -4.77 14.36 -15.67
CA GLU A 276 -4.22 15.56 -15.06
C GLU A 276 -3.87 15.29 -13.57
N SER A 277 -2.59 15.38 -13.23
CA SER A 277 -2.11 15.25 -11.86
C SER A 277 -2.67 16.37 -10.95
N GLY A 278 -3.52 16.00 -9.99
CA GLY A 278 -4.08 16.91 -8.97
C GLY A 278 -3.09 17.36 -7.87
N ILE A 279 -1.80 17.09 -8.00
CA ILE A 279 -0.80 17.36 -6.95
C ILE A 279 -0.58 18.85 -6.72
N GLN A 280 -0.84 19.32 -5.51
CA GLN A 280 -0.55 20.69 -5.09
C GLN A 280 0.92 20.81 -4.64
N TYR A 281 1.82 21.16 -5.55
CA TYR A 281 3.28 21.20 -5.32
C TYR A 281 3.72 22.04 -4.11
N ARG A 282 2.99 23.10 -3.74
CA ARG A 282 3.36 24.00 -2.64
C ARG A 282 3.28 23.33 -1.26
N SER A 283 2.32 22.45 -1.04
CA SER A 283 2.16 21.69 0.21
C SER A 283 2.89 20.36 0.15
N PHE A 284 2.93 19.74 -1.03
CA PHE A 284 3.54 18.44 -1.26
C PHE A 284 5.06 18.43 -1.05
N VAL A 285 5.78 19.39 -1.68
CA VAL A 285 7.26 19.39 -1.65
C VAL A 285 7.83 19.53 -0.23
N PRO A 286 7.36 20.46 0.62
CA PRO A 286 7.87 20.55 2.00
C PRO A 286 7.59 19.31 2.85
N LYS A 287 6.37 18.76 2.77
CA LYS A 287 5.97 17.56 3.53
C LYS A 287 6.84 16.36 3.14
N LEU A 288 6.97 16.11 1.84
CA LEU A 288 7.79 15.00 1.34
C LEU A 288 9.28 15.18 1.66
N SER A 289 9.79 16.42 1.58
CA SER A 289 11.19 16.71 1.95
C SER A 289 11.46 16.46 3.44
N ALA A 290 10.51 16.83 4.31
CA ALA A 290 10.60 16.55 5.73
C ALA A 290 10.56 15.05 6.03
N LEU A 291 9.64 14.32 5.39
CA LEU A 291 9.54 12.86 5.49
C LEU A 291 10.84 12.17 5.05
N LEU A 292 11.40 12.57 3.90
CA LEU A 292 12.64 11.99 3.38
C LEU A 292 13.84 12.31 4.27
N LEU A 293 13.93 13.53 4.81
CA LEU A 293 14.98 13.91 5.76
C LEU A 293 14.86 13.09 7.06
N TRP A 294 13.65 13.02 7.61
CA TRP A 294 13.40 12.23 8.82
C TRP A 294 13.71 10.74 8.57
N GLY A 295 13.23 10.18 7.47
CA GLY A 295 13.51 8.80 7.09
C GLY A 295 15.00 8.52 6.90
N PHE A 296 15.75 9.47 6.30
CA PHE A 296 17.20 9.37 6.19
C PHE A 296 17.89 9.31 7.56
N LEU A 297 17.54 10.23 8.46
CA LEU A 297 18.11 10.28 9.80
C LEU A 297 17.75 9.05 10.63
N TRP A 298 16.47 8.63 10.57
CA TRP A 298 16.01 7.42 11.24
C TRP A 298 16.73 6.16 10.72
N ARG A 299 16.87 6.01 9.41
CA ARG A 299 17.62 4.89 8.82
C ARG A 299 19.09 4.89 9.25
N LEU A 300 19.76 6.05 9.27
CA LEU A 300 21.13 6.14 9.77
C LEU A 300 21.21 5.72 11.24
N TRP A 301 20.27 6.17 12.05
CA TRP A 301 20.18 5.78 13.44
C TRP A 301 19.94 4.27 13.59
N ALA A 302 18.99 3.69 12.85
CA ALA A 302 18.70 2.26 12.86
C ALA A 302 19.87 1.41 12.33
N THR A 303 20.65 1.91 11.34
CA THR A 303 21.75 1.15 10.73
C THR A 303 23.07 1.31 11.49
N TYR A 304 23.35 2.47 12.05
CA TYR A 304 24.65 2.83 12.67
C TYR A 304 24.54 3.29 14.12
N GLY A 305 23.34 3.62 14.58
CA GLY A 305 23.06 4.10 15.91
C GLY A 305 22.97 2.94 16.86
N LEU A 306 24.02 2.78 17.67
CA LEU A 306 23.97 2.24 19.01
C LEU A 306 22.95 1.08 19.17
N GLY A 307 23.20 0.00 18.47
CA GLY A 307 22.32 -1.16 18.37
C GLY A 307 22.18 -1.99 19.66
N ASP A 308 21.72 -1.36 20.73
CA ASP A 308 21.31 -2.02 21.96
C ASP A 308 20.16 -1.27 22.66
N LEU A 309 19.35 -0.53 21.91
CA LEU A 309 18.07 -0.03 22.43
C LEU A 309 16.97 -0.94 21.90
N ASP A 310 16.60 -1.87 22.79
CA ASP A 310 15.43 -2.71 22.74
C ASP A 310 14.28 -2.03 21.99
N THR A 311 13.78 -2.64 20.93
CA THR A 311 12.65 -2.14 20.14
C THR A 311 11.41 -1.90 20.99
N ASP A 312 11.34 -2.44 22.19
CA ASP A 312 10.28 -2.22 23.18
C ASP A 312 10.37 -0.84 23.87
N SER A 313 11.54 -0.20 23.88
CA SER A 313 11.65 1.15 24.47
C SER A 313 11.22 2.28 23.54
N VAL A 314 11.15 2.03 22.23
CA VAL A 314 10.59 3.00 21.25
C VAL A 314 9.06 2.97 21.26
N ARG A 315 8.44 1.86 21.69
CA ARG A 315 6.98 1.74 21.86
C ARG A 315 6.42 2.53 23.06
N ALA A 316 7.27 3.04 23.92
CA ALA A 316 6.87 3.79 25.12
C ALA A 316 6.99 5.32 24.95
N ALA A 317 7.33 5.82 23.76
CA ALA A 317 7.56 7.23 23.48
C ALA A 317 6.67 7.82 22.37
N ASP A 318 5.69 7.04 21.85
CA ASP A 318 4.62 7.52 20.94
C ASP A 318 3.26 7.47 21.63
#